data_4781f6538b52df34918dc74506917f3a
#
_entry.id   4781f6538b52df34918dc74506917f3a
#
_cell.length_a   1.000
_cell.length_b   1.000
_cell.length_c   1.000
_cell.angle_alpha   90.00
_cell.angle_beta   90.00
_cell.angle_gamma   90.00
#
_symmetry.space_group_name_H-M   'P 1'
#
loop_
_entity.id
_entity.type
_entity.pdbx_description
1 polymer ?
#
loop_
_entity_poly.entity_id
_entity_poly.type
_entity_poly.pdbx_seq_one_letter_code
_entity_poly.pdbx_strand_id
1 'polypeptide(L)'
;EAKVDAVLKAAESVLAEENEECSAEEPSMDDLSARTERILQKMDEQGISNRKLRRSVEKVKDESLPKLVSYKRHLEIMGERNSKTDLDATFMRMKEDAMNNGQTKPGYNVQIATENQFITNYGIYWRPTDWGTMIPFLDSFRERYGTQSNEVVADSGYGNEANYAYMESNGIEAYVKYNMFHAET
;
A
#
# COMPACT_ATOMS: atom_id res chain seq x y z
N GLU A 1 6.18 -16.64 -5.99
CA GLU A 1 5.28 -17.71 -6.45
C GLU A 1 5.93 -18.51 -7.59
N ALA A 2 6.29 -17.92 -8.74
CA ALA A 2 6.87 -18.62 -9.90
C ALA A 2 8.10 -19.51 -9.56
N LYS A 3 8.98 -19.08 -8.65
CA LYS A 3 10.14 -19.89 -8.21
C LYS A 3 9.72 -21.09 -7.35
N VAL A 4 8.69 -20.95 -6.54
CA VAL A 4 8.13 -22.04 -5.72
C VAL A 4 7.49 -23.06 -6.64
N ASP A 5 6.66 -22.64 -7.57
CA ASP A 5 6.01 -23.51 -8.55
C ASP A 5 7.03 -24.28 -9.40
N ALA A 6 8.10 -23.64 -9.82
CA ALA A 6 9.19 -24.31 -10.57
C ALA A 6 9.86 -25.43 -9.75
N VAL A 7 10.07 -25.27 -8.45
CA VAL A 7 10.63 -26.30 -7.57
C VAL A 7 9.65 -27.46 -7.42
N LEU A 8 8.35 -27.17 -7.26
CA LEU A 8 7.32 -28.18 -7.11
C LEU A 8 7.13 -29.00 -8.41
N LYS A 9 7.11 -28.35 -9.57
CA LYS A 9 7.09 -29.03 -10.89
C LYS A 9 8.29 -29.93 -11.11
N ALA A 10 9.50 -29.47 -10.72
CA ALA A 10 10.70 -30.31 -10.82
C ALA A 10 10.62 -31.51 -9.86
N ALA A 11 10.00 -31.39 -8.70
CA ALA A 11 9.80 -32.49 -7.78
C ALA A 11 8.77 -33.51 -8.30
N GLU A 12 7.69 -33.05 -8.87
CA GLU A 12 6.63 -33.87 -9.46
C GLU A 12 7.14 -34.66 -10.67
N SER A 13 7.97 -34.06 -11.53
CA SER A 13 8.57 -34.78 -12.66
C SER A 13 9.46 -35.95 -12.24
N VAL A 14 10.09 -35.89 -11.08
CA VAL A 14 10.90 -36.99 -10.52
C VAL A 14 10.01 -38.08 -9.93
N LEU A 15 8.81 -37.74 -9.47
CA LEU A 15 7.84 -38.69 -8.95
C LEU A 15 7.07 -39.46 -10.04
N ALA A 16 7.35 -39.20 -11.33
CA ALA A 16 6.73 -39.81 -12.50
C ALA A 16 5.18 -39.71 -12.47
N GLU A 17 4.63 -38.62 -12.01
CA GLU A 17 3.20 -38.34 -12.07
C GLU A 17 2.82 -37.81 -13.46
N GLU A 18 1.74 -38.38 -14.02
CA GLU A 18 1.05 -37.80 -15.18
C GLU A 18 0.61 -36.38 -14.80
N ASN A 19 0.98 -35.38 -15.64
CA ASN A 19 0.61 -33.99 -15.47
C ASN A 19 -0.92 -33.87 -15.40
N GLU A 20 -1.47 -33.61 -14.23
CA GLU A 20 -2.76 -32.95 -14.16
C GLU A 20 -2.60 -31.59 -14.83
N GLU A 21 -3.42 -31.32 -15.85
CA GLU A 21 -3.44 -30.08 -16.62
C GLU A 21 -3.43 -28.90 -15.66
N CYS A 22 -2.32 -28.16 -15.67
CA CYS A 22 -2.20 -26.93 -14.94
C CYS A 22 -3.25 -25.94 -15.50
N SER A 23 -4.31 -25.67 -14.77
CA SER A 23 -5.23 -24.59 -15.09
C SER A 23 -4.41 -23.30 -15.25
N ALA A 24 -4.78 -22.45 -16.21
CA ALA A 24 -4.09 -21.19 -16.52
C ALA A 24 -4.21 -20.12 -15.42
N GLU A 25 -4.82 -20.44 -14.30
CA GLU A 25 -4.95 -19.57 -13.13
C GLU A 25 -3.74 -19.74 -12.21
N GLU A 26 -3.26 -18.62 -11.66
CA GLU A 26 -2.18 -18.64 -10.66
C GLU A 26 -2.60 -19.49 -9.46
N PRO A 27 -1.78 -20.48 -9.04
CA PRO A 27 -2.16 -21.37 -7.94
C PRO A 27 -2.35 -20.61 -6.65
N SER A 28 -3.41 -20.92 -5.91
CA SER A 28 -3.66 -20.32 -4.61
C SER A 28 -2.59 -20.73 -3.57
N MET A 29 -2.47 -20.00 -2.47
CA MET A 29 -1.52 -20.34 -1.41
C MET A 29 -1.85 -21.67 -0.73
N ASP A 30 -3.14 -21.99 -0.62
CA ASP A 30 -3.61 -23.25 -0.04
C ASP A 30 -3.28 -24.43 -0.98
N ASP A 31 -3.40 -24.24 -2.29
CA ASP A 31 -3.00 -25.22 -3.29
C ASP A 31 -1.50 -25.50 -3.25
N LEU A 32 -0.67 -24.47 -3.14
CA LEU A 32 0.79 -24.61 -3.02
C LEU A 32 1.19 -25.35 -1.74
N SER A 33 0.51 -25.09 -0.63
CA SER A 33 0.74 -25.77 0.64
C SER A 33 0.36 -27.25 0.55
N ALA A 34 -0.85 -27.56 0.09
CA ALA A 34 -1.35 -28.92 -0.07
C ALA A 34 -0.48 -29.73 -1.05
N ARG A 35 -0.06 -29.12 -2.16
CA ARG A 35 0.83 -29.71 -3.15
C ARG A 35 2.21 -30.04 -2.57
N THR A 36 2.77 -29.13 -1.76
CA THR A 36 4.05 -29.34 -1.09
C THR A 36 3.99 -30.54 -0.13
N GLU A 37 2.93 -30.64 0.65
CA GLU A 37 2.74 -31.75 1.59
C GLU A 37 2.56 -33.11 0.87
N ARG A 38 1.77 -33.12 -0.20
CA ARG A 38 1.56 -34.31 -1.05
C ARG A 38 2.87 -34.81 -1.64
N ILE A 39 3.72 -33.90 -2.13
CA ILE A 39 5.04 -34.27 -2.68
C ILE A 39 5.93 -34.89 -1.60
N LEU A 40 6.02 -34.30 -0.42
CA LEU A 40 6.82 -34.84 0.69
C LEU A 40 6.33 -36.22 1.13
N GLN A 41 5.01 -36.41 1.25
CA GLN A 41 4.42 -37.72 1.59
C GLN A 41 4.74 -38.79 0.55
N LYS A 42 4.60 -38.50 -0.75
CA LYS A 42 4.94 -39.44 -1.81
C LYS A 42 6.43 -39.77 -1.86
N MET A 43 7.31 -38.79 -1.59
CA MET A 43 8.75 -39.05 -1.48
C MET A 43 9.06 -40.03 -0.35
N ASP A 44 8.34 -39.95 0.77
CA ASP A 44 8.47 -40.90 1.89
C ASP A 44 7.94 -42.28 1.52
N GLU A 45 6.77 -42.39 0.90
CA GLU A 45 6.13 -43.66 0.50
C GLU A 45 6.96 -44.42 -0.57
N GLN A 46 7.56 -43.69 -1.51
CA GLN A 46 8.35 -44.27 -2.60
C GLN A 46 9.83 -44.49 -2.26
N GLY A 47 10.26 -44.07 -1.06
CA GLY A 47 11.65 -44.22 -0.63
C GLY A 47 12.64 -43.46 -1.49
N ILE A 48 12.26 -42.37 -2.10
CA ILE A 48 13.10 -41.58 -3.01
C ILE A 48 14.22 -40.91 -2.24
N SER A 49 15.46 -41.35 -2.49
CA SER A 49 16.69 -40.91 -1.80
C SER A 49 17.29 -39.60 -2.36
N ASN A 50 16.56 -38.84 -3.17
CA ASN A 50 17.10 -37.58 -3.72
C ASN A 50 17.12 -36.48 -2.65
N ARG A 51 18.19 -36.51 -1.82
CA ARG A 51 18.39 -35.59 -0.70
C ARG A 51 18.37 -34.11 -1.10
N LYS A 52 18.85 -33.77 -2.32
CA LYS A 52 18.88 -32.39 -2.79
C LYS A 52 17.47 -31.89 -3.11
N LEU A 53 16.67 -32.69 -3.78
CA LEU A 53 15.28 -32.38 -4.12
C LEU A 53 14.43 -32.25 -2.86
N ARG A 54 14.54 -33.22 -1.96
CA ARG A 54 13.81 -33.20 -0.66
C ARG A 54 14.09 -31.93 0.11
N ARG A 55 15.36 -31.54 0.26
CA ARG A 55 15.72 -30.27 0.91
C ARG A 55 15.15 -29.03 0.23
N SER A 56 15.04 -29.06 -1.12
CA SER A 56 14.43 -27.94 -1.85
C SER A 56 12.93 -27.83 -1.55
N VAL A 57 12.22 -28.95 -1.46
CA VAL A 57 10.79 -28.98 -1.15
C VAL A 57 10.54 -28.61 0.33
N GLU A 58 11.35 -29.14 1.26
CA GLU A 58 11.32 -28.76 2.68
C GLU A 58 11.57 -27.25 2.86
N LYS A 59 12.52 -26.68 2.13
CA LYS A 59 12.77 -25.24 2.14
C LYS A 59 11.59 -24.42 1.60
N VAL A 60 10.87 -24.93 0.63
CA VAL A 60 9.62 -24.32 0.17
C VAL A 60 8.60 -24.30 1.31
N LYS A 61 8.40 -25.42 1.98
CA LYS A 61 7.47 -25.54 3.10
C LYS A 61 7.82 -24.62 4.26
N ASP A 62 9.06 -24.68 4.73
CA ASP A 62 9.45 -24.06 5.99
C ASP A 62 9.84 -22.57 5.87
N GLU A 63 10.34 -22.15 4.69
CA GLU A 63 10.81 -20.79 4.52
C GLU A 63 9.99 -19.99 3.51
N SER A 64 9.68 -20.58 2.34
CA SER A 64 9.12 -19.81 1.22
C SER A 64 7.63 -19.56 1.38
N LEU A 65 6.85 -20.57 1.74
CA LEU A 65 5.40 -20.43 1.95
C LEU A 65 5.06 -19.47 3.09
N PRO A 66 5.66 -19.56 4.29
CA PRO A 66 5.41 -18.59 5.36
C PRO A 66 5.76 -17.15 4.97
N LYS A 67 6.85 -16.96 4.20
CA LYS A 67 7.22 -15.63 3.69
C LYS A 67 6.20 -15.10 2.68
N LEU A 68 5.70 -15.95 1.78
CA LEU A 68 4.68 -15.55 0.81
C LEU A 68 3.36 -15.16 1.50
N VAL A 69 2.92 -15.92 2.50
CA VAL A 69 1.76 -15.57 3.34
C VAL A 69 1.95 -14.22 4.02
N SER A 70 3.13 -14.00 4.62
CA SER A 70 3.46 -12.72 5.24
C SER A 70 3.45 -11.57 4.24
N TYR A 71 4.03 -11.75 3.04
CA TYR A 71 4.04 -10.72 2.02
C TYR A 71 2.64 -10.43 1.47
N LYS A 72 1.81 -11.45 1.26
CA LYS A 72 0.43 -11.27 0.81
C LYS A 72 -0.37 -10.46 1.84
N ARG A 73 -0.24 -10.82 3.12
CA ARG A 73 -0.87 -10.06 4.21
C ARG A 73 -0.37 -8.61 4.27
N HIS A 74 0.94 -8.38 4.09
CA HIS A 74 1.49 -7.02 4.03
C HIS A 74 0.93 -6.22 2.86
N LEU A 75 0.81 -6.82 1.68
CA LEU A 75 0.23 -6.17 0.50
C LEU A 75 -1.25 -5.82 0.71
N GLU A 76 -2.01 -6.70 1.34
CA GLU A 76 -3.42 -6.45 1.67
C GLU A 76 -3.58 -5.26 2.64
N ILE A 77 -2.71 -5.19 3.68
CA ILE A 77 -2.73 -4.08 4.64
C ILE A 77 -2.23 -2.78 4.01
N MET A 78 -1.17 -2.85 3.20
CA MET A 78 -0.60 -1.68 2.54
C MET A 78 -1.55 -1.03 1.53
N GLY A 79 -2.33 -1.83 0.78
CA GLY A 79 -3.16 -1.33 -0.31
C GLY A 79 -2.32 -0.50 -1.31
N GLU A 80 -2.66 0.79 -1.48
CA GLU A 80 -1.90 1.73 -2.33
C GLU A 80 -0.64 2.30 -1.65
N ARG A 81 -0.41 2.00 -0.37
CA ARG A 81 0.73 2.48 0.41
C ARG A 81 1.96 1.58 0.18
N ASN A 82 3.15 2.16 0.16
CA ASN A 82 4.36 1.47 -0.31
C ASN A 82 5.48 1.32 0.74
N SER A 83 5.20 1.50 2.03
CA SER A 83 6.22 1.37 3.06
C SER A 83 6.25 -0.04 3.68
N LYS A 84 7.44 -0.65 3.73
CA LYS A 84 7.65 -1.95 4.37
C LYS A 84 7.85 -1.86 5.88
N THR A 85 8.31 -0.72 6.37
CA THR A 85 8.66 -0.51 7.78
C THR A 85 7.44 -0.02 8.57
N ASP A 86 6.69 0.87 7.98
CA ASP A 86 5.45 1.40 8.52
C ASP A 86 4.37 1.26 7.45
N LEU A 87 3.43 0.34 7.67
CA LEU A 87 2.41 -0.03 6.69
C LEU A 87 1.38 1.09 6.45
N ASP A 88 1.31 2.06 7.35
CA ASP A 88 0.42 3.22 7.23
C ASP A 88 1.09 4.42 6.55
N ALA A 89 2.42 4.43 6.47
CA ALA A 89 3.17 5.49 5.81
C ALA A 89 3.21 5.31 4.29
N THR A 90 3.23 6.44 3.57
CA THR A 90 3.41 6.48 2.11
C THR A 90 4.75 7.12 1.78
N PHE A 91 5.43 6.63 0.75
CA PHE A 91 6.63 7.26 0.24
C PHE A 91 6.28 8.62 -0.37
N MET A 92 6.84 9.68 0.19
CA MET A 92 6.62 11.04 -0.28
C MET A 92 7.93 11.84 -0.29
N ARG A 93 7.98 12.85 -1.15
CA ARG A 93 9.10 13.77 -1.22
C ARG A 93 9.07 14.68 0.01
N MET A 94 10.15 14.70 0.77
CA MET A 94 10.28 15.57 1.93
C MET A 94 10.62 17.02 1.52
N LYS A 95 10.07 18.00 2.23
CA LYS A 95 10.42 19.43 2.05
C LYS A 95 11.92 19.66 2.30
N GLU A 96 12.47 18.99 3.30
CA GLU A 96 13.90 19.05 3.64
C GLU A 96 14.66 17.93 2.93
N ASP A 97 14.94 18.12 1.66
CA ASP A 97 15.85 17.25 0.90
C ASP A 97 17.23 17.92 0.87
N ALA A 98 18.03 17.70 1.92
CA ALA A 98 19.37 18.26 2.05
C ALA A 98 20.31 17.88 0.89
N MET A 99 20.03 16.78 0.20
CA MET A 99 20.81 16.31 -0.95
C MET A 99 20.28 16.85 -2.28
N ASN A 100 19.09 17.45 -2.27
CA ASN A 100 18.38 17.95 -3.46
C ASN A 100 18.30 16.95 -4.63
N ASN A 101 18.18 15.67 -4.31
CA ASN A 101 18.18 14.56 -5.27
C ASN A 101 16.79 13.97 -5.50
N GLY A 102 15.72 14.58 -4.95
CA GLY A 102 14.36 14.10 -5.06
C GLY A 102 14.06 12.85 -4.24
N GLN A 103 14.85 12.57 -3.20
CA GLN A 103 14.69 11.38 -2.37
C GLN A 103 13.31 11.36 -1.71
N THR A 104 12.63 10.24 -1.86
CA THR A 104 11.38 9.96 -1.17
C THR A 104 11.64 9.18 0.12
N LYS A 105 10.87 9.46 1.17
CA LYS A 105 10.90 8.76 2.46
C LYS A 105 9.49 8.38 2.88
N PRO A 106 9.32 7.30 3.67
CA PRO A 106 8.04 7.03 4.31
C PRO A 106 7.65 8.19 5.21
N GLY A 107 6.44 8.68 5.09
CA GLY A 107 5.95 9.81 5.87
C GLY A 107 4.45 9.94 5.82
N TYR A 108 3.97 10.93 6.56
CA TYR A 108 2.56 11.30 6.63
C TYR A 108 2.40 12.75 6.21
N ASN A 109 1.29 13.05 5.57
CA ASN A 109 0.87 14.41 5.31
C ASN A 109 0.00 14.88 6.49
N VAL A 110 0.52 15.83 7.27
CA VAL A 110 -0.17 16.38 8.45
C VAL A 110 -0.78 17.71 8.08
N GLN A 111 -2.09 17.81 8.17
CA GLN A 111 -2.87 19.03 7.97
C GLN A 111 -3.21 19.65 9.31
N ILE A 112 -3.06 20.96 9.45
CA ILE A 112 -3.37 21.70 10.68
C ILE A 112 -4.13 22.97 10.30
N ALA A 113 -5.28 23.19 10.94
CA ALA A 113 -5.98 24.46 10.90
C ALA A 113 -5.72 25.25 12.18
N THR A 114 -5.56 26.55 12.02
CA THR A 114 -5.34 27.46 13.14
C THR A 114 -6.26 28.67 13.04
N GLU A 115 -6.74 29.14 14.17
CA GLU A 115 -7.47 30.39 14.32
C GLU A 115 -6.98 31.11 15.57
N ASN A 116 -6.67 32.41 15.47
CA ASN A 116 -6.17 33.21 16.59
C ASN A 116 -4.99 32.56 17.35
N GLN A 117 -4.09 31.90 16.65
CA GLN A 117 -2.92 31.17 17.17
C GLN A 117 -3.27 29.85 17.90
N PHE A 118 -4.51 29.41 17.90
CA PHE A 118 -4.91 28.11 18.44
C PHE A 118 -5.10 27.12 17.31
N ILE A 119 -4.71 25.85 17.56
CA ILE A 119 -5.00 24.75 16.65
C ILE A 119 -6.48 24.39 16.82
N THR A 120 -7.25 24.59 15.76
CA THR A 120 -8.68 24.29 15.75
C THR A 120 -8.97 22.90 15.16
N ASN A 121 -8.18 22.45 14.21
CA ASN A 121 -8.32 21.10 13.67
C ASN A 121 -6.98 20.54 13.25
N TYR A 122 -6.86 19.19 13.22
CA TYR A 122 -5.73 18.49 12.65
C TYR A 122 -6.20 17.21 11.97
N GLY A 123 -5.47 16.78 10.95
CA GLY A 123 -5.69 15.53 10.23
C GLY A 123 -4.37 14.92 9.77
N ILE A 124 -4.30 13.60 9.74
CA ILE A 124 -3.14 12.86 9.25
C ILE A 124 -3.58 12.06 8.03
N TYR A 125 -2.89 12.29 6.92
CA TYR A 125 -3.23 11.68 5.64
C TYR A 125 -2.04 10.91 5.08
N TRP A 126 -2.32 9.81 4.43
CA TRP A 126 -1.31 9.02 3.73
C TRP A 126 -1.04 9.50 2.29
N ARG A 127 -1.84 10.45 1.79
CA ARG A 127 -1.65 11.06 0.45
C ARG A 127 -0.44 12.00 0.47
N PRO A 128 0.51 11.86 -0.50
CA PRO A 128 1.72 12.67 -0.53
C PRO A 128 1.50 14.13 -0.93
N THR A 129 0.32 14.49 -1.41
CA THR A 129 -0.04 15.84 -1.87
C THR A 129 -1.24 16.39 -1.11
N ASP A 130 -1.31 17.71 -0.97
CA ASP A 130 -2.38 18.42 -0.27
C ASP A 130 -3.69 18.46 -1.08
N TRP A 131 -3.60 18.20 -2.37
CA TRP A 131 -4.67 18.35 -3.36
C TRP A 131 -5.99 17.64 -3.01
N GLY A 132 -5.94 16.49 -2.38
CA GLY A 132 -7.12 15.72 -2.01
C GLY A 132 -7.41 15.66 -0.50
N THR A 133 -6.77 16.51 0.32
CA THR A 133 -6.91 16.47 1.77
C THR A 133 -7.86 17.52 2.32
N MET A 134 -8.14 18.61 1.59
CA MET A 134 -8.96 19.72 2.05
C MET A 134 -10.40 19.31 2.38
N ILE A 135 -11.08 18.63 1.46
CA ILE A 135 -12.49 18.24 1.67
C ILE A 135 -12.65 17.36 2.92
N PRO A 136 -11.94 16.22 3.05
CA PRO A 136 -12.06 15.39 4.26
C PRO A 136 -11.59 16.12 5.53
N PHE A 137 -10.69 17.08 5.42
CA PHE A 137 -10.25 17.90 6.55
C PHE A 137 -11.35 18.86 7.02
N LEU A 138 -12.03 19.53 6.09
CA LEU A 138 -13.16 20.42 6.40
C LEU A 138 -14.39 19.64 6.88
N ASP A 139 -14.63 18.44 6.36
CA ASP A 139 -15.66 17.54 6.88
C ASP A 139 -15.38 17.13 8.32
N SER A 140 -14.14 16.78 8.66
CA SER A 140 -13.74 16.46 10.04
C SER A 140 -13.89 17.66 11.00
N PHE A 141 -13.68 18.89 10.50
CA PHE A 141 -13.94 20.10 11.26
C PHE A 141 -15.45 20.24 11.57
N ARG A 142 -16.28 20.10 10.55
CA ARG A 142 -17.74 20.14 10.70
C ARG A 142 -18.27 19.07 11.66
N GLU A 143 -17.76 17.85 11.58
CA GLU A 143 -18.12 16.76 12.47
C GLU A 143 -17.75 17.08 13.94
N ARG A 144 -16.60 17.70 14.16
CA ARG A 144 -16.09 18.04 15.49
C ARG A 144 -16.85 19.17 16.16
N TYR A 145 -17.20 20.20 15.39
CA TYR A 145 -17.79 21.43 15.93
C TYR A 145 -19.29 21.59 15.67
N GLY A 146 -19.88 20.72 14.84
CA GLY A 146 -21.29 20.83 14.43
C GLY A 146 -21.60 21.99 13.49
N THR A 147 -20.58 22.73 13.08
CA THR A 147 -20.67 23.89 12.17
C THR A 147 -19.47 23.93 11.26
N GLN A 148 -19.61 24.57 10.11
CA GLN A 148 -18.49 24.78 9.18
C GLN A 148 -17.81 26.14 9.41
N SER A 149 -16.56 26.26 8.99
CA SER A 149 -15.84 27.53 8.97
C SER A 149 -16.50 28.51 8.00
N ASN A 150 -16.56 29.80 8.35
CA ASN A 150 -17.07 30.84 7.45
C ASN A 150 -16.04 31.20 6.37
N GLU A 151 -14.75 31.17 6.72
CA GLU A 151 -13.64 31.56 5.87
C GLU A 151 -12.53 30.50 5.95
N VAL A 152 -11.86 30.24 4.83
CA VAL A 152 -10.69 29.36 4.76
C VAL A 152 -9.57 30.02 3.97
N VAL A 153 -8.42 30.18 4.60
CA VAL A 153 -7.18 30.64 4.00
C VAL A 153 -6.26 29.46 3.84
N ALA A 154 -5.81 29.16 2.63
CA ALA A 154 -4.88 28.07 2.38
C ALA A 154 -3.92 28.38 1.23
N ASP A 155 -2.82 27.62 1.13
CA ASP A 155 -1.83 27.82 0.09
C ASP A 155 -2.32 27.28 -1.28
N SER A 156 -1.51 27.53 -2.33
CA SER A 156 -1.85 27.12 -3.70
C SER A 156 -1.88 25.59 -3.91
N GLY A 157 -1.33 24.81 -2.99
CA GLY A 157 -1.39 23.33 -3.04
C GLY A 157 -2.82 22.79 -2.92
N TYR A 158 -3.73 23.59 -2.34
CA TYR A 158 -5.16 23.26 -2.22
C TYR A 158 -6.01 23.82 -3.36
N GLY A 159 -5.43 24.62 -4.26
CA GLY A 159 -6.15 25.32 -5.34
C GLY A 159 -6.54 24.37 -6.47
N ASN A 160 -7.71 23.76 -6.39
CA ASN A 160 -8.30 22.95 -7.44
C ASN A 160 -9.82 23.14 -7.50
N GLU A 161 -10.41 22.82 -8.65
CA GLU A 161 -11.83 23.01 -8.94
C GLU A 161 -12.75 22.33 -7.92
N ALA A 162 -12.41 21.10 -7.52
CA ALA A 162 -13.22 20.34 -6.56
C ALA A 162 -13.26 21.01 -5.18
N ASN A 163 -12.11 21.55 -4.72
CA ASN A 163 -12.03 22.25 -3.44
C ASN A 163 -12.80 23.57 -3.48
N TYR A 164 -12.71 24.34 -4.58
CA TYR A 164 -13.48 25.58 -4.74
C TYR A 164 -14.99 25.30 -4.78
N ALA A 165 -15.43 24.31 -5.57
CA ALA A 165 -16.83 23.91 -5.64
C ALA A 165 -17.37 23.43 -4.29
N TYR A 166 -16.55 22.69 -3.52
CA TYR A 166 -16.94 22.27 -2.17
C TYR A 166 -17.12 23.47 -1.23
N MET A 167 -16.17 24.42 -1.22
CA MET A 167 -16.26 25.61 -0.37
C MET A 167 -17.45 26.47 -0.74
N GLU A 168 -17.69 26.72 -2.03
CA GLU A 168 -18.84 27.47 -2.53
C GLU A 168 -20.17 26.79 -2.11
N SER A 169 -20.29 25.47 -2.31
CA SER A 169 -21.51 24.72 -1.96
C SER A 169 -21.81 24.67 -0.45
N ASN A 170 -20.79 24.86 0.38
CA ASN A 170 -20.91 24.91 1.84
C ASN A 170 -20.92 26.34 2.41
N GLY A 171 -20.95 27.37 1.54
CA GLY A 171 -21.00 28.78 1.97
C GLY A 171 -19.71 29.26 2.64
N ILE A 172 -18.55 28.65 2.33
CA ILE A 172 -17.25 29.02 2.87
C ILE A 172 -16.61 30.04 1.95
N GLU A 173 -16.20 31.18 2.49
CA GLU A 173 -15.41 32.16 1.74
C GLU A 173 -13.96 31.65 1.59
N ALA A 174 -13.55 31.45 0.33
CA ALA A 174 -12.29 30.80 0.01
C ALA A 174 -11.17 31.79 -0.33
N TYR A 175 -10.16 31.86 0.49
CA TYR A 175 -8.92 32.59 0.24
C TYR A 175 -7.79 31.62 -0.09
N VAL A 176 -7.97 30.90 -1.19
CA VAL A 176 -7.00 29.89 -1.67
C VAL A 176 -6.46 30.35 -3.01
N LYS A 177 -5.13 30.47 -3.09
CA LYS A 177 -4.47 30.92 -4.31
C LYS A 177 -4.60 29.86 -5.42
N TYR A 178 -5.01 30.28 -6.62
CA TYR A 178 -5.01 29.43 -7.81
C TYR A 178 -3.59 28.94 -8.13
N ASN A 179 -3.43 27.65 -8.35
CA ASN A 179 -2.10 27.02 -8.50
C ASN A 179 -1.36 27.45 -9.77
N MET A 180 -2.07 27.85 -10.83
CA MET A 180 -1.49 28.35 -12.10
C MET A 180 -1.33 29.87 -12.15
N PHE A 181 -1.60 30.57 -11.05
CA PHE A 181 -1.55 32.05 -11.00
C PHE A 181 -0.24 32.67 -11.51
N HIS A 182 0.89 32.02 -11.26
CA HIS A 182 2.20 32.51 -11.72
C HIS A 182 2.52 32.14 -13.18
N ALA A 183 1.77 31.22 -13.78
CA ALA A 183 1.98 30.85 -15.17
C ALA A 183 1.23 31.79 -16.15
N GLU A 184 0.30 32.58 -15.63
CA GLU A 184 -0.53 33.51 -16.40
C GLU A 184 -0.03 34.98 -16.29
N THR A 185 0.95 35.25 -15.42
CA THR A 185 1.63 36.55 -15.28
C THR A 185 3.02 36.53 -15.88
#